data_38ef4ba806b0eb5dab70499d6c121e9a
#
_entry.id   38ef4ba806b0eb5dab70499d6c121e9a
#
_cell.length_a   1.000
_cell.length_b   1.000
_cell.length_c   1.000
_cell.angle_alpha   90.00
_cell.angle_beta   90.00
_cell.angle_gamma   90.00
#
_symmetry.space_group_name_H-M   'P 1'
#
loop_
_entity.id
_entity.type
_entity.pdbx_description
1 polymer ?
#
loop_
_entity_poly.entity_id
_entity_poly.type
_entity_poly.pdbx_seq_one_letter_code
_entity_poly.pdbx_strand_id
1 'polypeptide(L)'
;MELHKALVEAAAEHDETLMEKFFESESLTEDEMREGIRKGLAARGMFPVFCVCAGKDMGVRRLMEFLGNVVPFVDEMPKVHNTRGEVVEPDAEGPTSLYFFKTAVEPHIGGVQYFKVMSGTVHEGDDLTNADRGSKERMAQLFVCAGANVSPLKNCVPVISVVR
;
A
#
# COMPACT_ATOMS: atom_id res chain seq x y z
N MET A 1 25.37 -15.55 11.85
CA MET A 1 24.50 -16.01 12.96
C MET A 1 23.86 -14.85 13.71
N GLU A 2 24.60 -13.81 14.08
CA GLU A 2 24.08 -12.67 14.85
C GLU A 2 22.98 -11.88 14.14
N LEU A 3 23.15 -11.58 12.83
CA LEU A 3 22.15 -10.86 12.03
C LEU A 3 20.83 -11.64 11.84
N HIS A 4 20.90 -12.96 11.74
CA HIS A 4 19.70 -13.78 11.63
C HIS A 4 18.90 -13.78 12.94
N LYS A 5 19.58 -13.90 14.08
CA LYS A 5 18.95 -13.84 15.41
C LYS A 5 18.26 -12.48 15.62
N ALA A 6 18.94 -11.40 15.28
CA ALA A 6 18.35 -10.05 15.36
C ALA A 6 17.11 -9.87 14.45
N LEU A 7 17.09 -10.50 13.28
CA LEU A 7 15.90 -10.48 12.40
C LEU A 7 14.75 -11.29 13.00
N VAL A 8 15.03 -12.46 13.57
CA VAL A 8 14.01 -13.30 14.22
C VAL A 8 13.42 -12.59 15.43
N GLU A 9 14.23 -11.97 16.27
CA GLU A 9 13.81 -11.15 17.42
C GLU A 9 12.92 -9.98 16.97
N ALA A 10 13.36 -9.21 15.98
CA ALA A 10 12.58 -8.10 15.43
C ALA A 10 11.25 -8.56 14.81
N ALA A 11 11.20 -9.75 14.19
CA ALA A 11 9.95 -10.32 13.67
C ALA A 11 8.99 -10.74 14.80
N ALA A 12 9.54 -11.25 15.92
CA ALA A 12 8.74 -11.67 17.08
C ALA A 12 8.17 -10.48 17.88
N GLU A 13 8.84 -9.33 17.90
CA GLU A 13 8.52 -8.16 18.74
C GLU A 13 7.08 -7.64 18.57
N HIS A 14 6.47 -7.90 17.42
CA HIS A 14 5.14 -7.38 17.10
C HIS A 14 3.99 -8.37 17.30
N ASP A 15 4.26 -9.52 17.95
CA ASP A 15 3.26 -10.55 18.24
C ASP A 15 3.63 -11.31 19.54
N GLU A 16 2.70 -11.29 20.51
CA GLU A 16 2.94 -11.90 21.83
C GLU A 16 3.25 -13.40 21.72
N THR A 17 2.55 -14.14 20.85
CA THR A 17 2.72 -15.58 20.70
C THR A 17 4.05 -15.93 20.03
N LEU A 18 4.48 -15.12 19.07
CA LEU A 18 5.80 -15.26 18.42
C LEU A 18 6.93 -14.89 19.37
N MET A 19 6.71 -13.92 20.25
CA MET A 19 7.69 -13.52 21.25
C MET A 19 7.86 -14.61 22.32
N GLU A 20 6.78 -15.21 22.82
CA GLU A 20 6.85 -16.34 23.74
C GLU A 20 7.63 -17.50 23.14
N LYS A 21 7.31 -17.86 21.89
CA LYS A 21 8.01 -18.91 21.15
C LYS A 21 9.50 -18.62 20.93
N PHE A 22 9.83 -17.36 20.65
CA PHE A 22 11.23 -16.94 20.53
C PHE A 22 11.99 -17.08 21.84
N PHE A 23 11.38 -16.77 22.97
CA PHE A 23 12.00 -16.98 24.29
C PHE A 23 12.23 -18.45 24.64
N GLU A 24 11.33 -19.34 24.17
CA GLU A 24 11.45 -20.78 24.40
C GLU A 24 12.50 -21.47 23.52
N SER A 25 12.53 -21.11 22.22
CA SER A 25 13.30 -21.84 21.20
C SER A 25 14.41 -21.04 20.52
N GLU A 26 14.50 -19.75 20.76
CA GLU A 26 15.39 -18.78 20.09
C GLU A 26 15.27 -18.81 18.54
N SER A 27 14.17 -19.36 18.01
CA SER A 27 13.96 -19.52 16.58
C SER A 27 12.47 -19.44 16.21
N LEU A 28 12.21 -18.98 14.98
CA LEU A 28 10.89 -19.02 14.35
C LEU A 28 11.01 -19.76 13.01
N THR A 29 9.92 -20.38 12.58
CA THR A 29 9.80 -20.92 11.23
C THR A 29 9.76 -19.79 10.21
N GLU A 30 9.99 -20.10 8.93
CA GLU A 30 9.96 -19.08 7.87
C GLU A 30 8.57 -18.40 7.75
N ASP A 31 7.50 -19.15 7.92
CA ASP A 31 6.13 -18.63 7.85
C ASP A 31 5.80 -17.72 9.07
N GLU A 32 6.24 -18.11 10.26
CA GLU A 32 6.12 -17.29 11.46
C GLU A 32 6.93 -16.00 11.36
N MET A 33 8.15 -16.07 10.81
CA MET A 33 8.93 -14.87 10.52
C MET A 33 8.22 -13.94 9.54
N ARG A 34 7.63 -14.48 8.47
CA ARG A 34 6.86 -13.68 7.50
C ARG A 34 5.67 -13.01 8.16
N GLU A 35 4.94 -13.74 8.99
CA GLU A 35 3.79 -13.21 9.72
C GLU A 35 4.20 -12.11 10.69
N GLY A 36 5.24 -12.32 11.50
CA GLY A 36 5.76 -11.32 12.41
C GLY A 36 6.22 -10.04 11.71
N ILE A 37 6.97 -10.17 10.60
CA ILE A 37 7.38 -9.04 9.78
C ILE A 37 6.15 -8.32 9.20
N ARG A 38 5.13 -9.05 8.73
CA ARG A 38 3.88 -8.47 8.20
C ARG A 38 3.15 -7.64 9.27
N LYS A 39 3.02 -8.17 10.48
CA LYS A 39 2.43 -7.45 11.63
C LYS A 39 3.24 -6.21 11.99
N GLY A 40 4.57 -6.31 12.03
CA GLY A 40 5.47 -5.19 12.27
C GLY A 40 5.36 -4.08 11.22
N LEU A 41 5.21 -4.45 9.95
CA LEU A 41 4.96 -3.49 8.85
C LEU A 41 3.60 -2.81 9.00
N ALA A 42 2.53 -3.56 9.26
CA ALA A 42 1.19 -3.03 9.47
C ALA A 42 1.13 -2.07 10.66
N ALA A 43 1.80 -2.42 11.76
CA ALA A 43 1.91 -1.58 12.95
C ALA A 43 2.85 -0.37 12.77
N ARG A 44 3.59 -0.28 11.65
CA ARG A 44 4.63 0.73 11.39
C ARG A 44 5.76 0.70 12.42
N GLY A 45 6.01 -0.45 13.03
CA GLY A 45 7.11 -0.70 13.96
C GLY A 45 8.38 -1.21 13.29
N MET A 46 8.27 -1.72 12.06
CA MET A 46 9.38 -2.25 11.28
C MET A 46 9.52 -1.56 9.93
N PHE A 47 10.76 -1.26 9.53
CA PHE A 47 11.10 -0.62 8.25
C PHE A 47 12.20 -1.41 7.55
N PRO A 48 11.86 -2.30 6.59
CA PRO A 48 12.84 -3.12 5.89
C PRO A 48 13.67 -2.28 4.91
N VAL A 49 14.96 -2.53 4.87
CA VAL A 49 15.92 -1.88 3.96
C VAL A 49 16.52 -2.92 3.03
N PHE A 50 16.44 -2.68 1.72
CA PHE A 50 16.99 -3.57 0.70
C PHE A 50 18.09 -2.89 -0.10
N CYS A 51 19.23 -3.56 -0.22
CA CYS A 51 20.30 -3.17 -1.13
C CYS A 51 20.03 -3.78 -2.51
N VAL A 52 19.68 -2.97 -3.49
CA VAL A 52 19.37 -3.42 -4.84
C VAL A 52 20.10 -2.58 -5.89
N CYS A 53 20.40 -3.18 -7.04
CA CYS A 53 20.92 -2.50 -8.21
C CYS A 53 20.11 -2.92 -9.44
N ALA A 54 19.05 -2.17 -9.75
CA ALA A 54 18.13 -2.49 -10.85
C ALA A 54 18.84 -2.54 -12.22
N GLY A 55 19.80 -1.64 -12.47
CA GLY A 55 20.56 -1.64 -13.74
C GLY A 55 21.44 -2.87 -13.96
N LYS A 56 21.71 -3.67 -12.91
CA LYS A 56 22.46 -4.94 -12.96
C LYS A 56 21.62 -6.15 -12.58
N ASP A 57 20.31 -5.95 -12.40
CA ASP A 57 19.36 -6.96 -11.92
C ASP A 57 19.77 -7.66 -10.59
N MET A 58 20.53 -6.95 -9.74
CA MET A 58 20.98 -7.46 -8.46
C MET A 58 19.97 -7.15 -7.37
N GLY A 59 19.48 -8.18 -6.67
CA GLY A 59 18.56 -8.05 -5.53
C GLY A 59 17.11 -7.73 -5.91
N VAL A 60 16.79 -7.41 -7.17
CA VAL A 60 15.44 -7.03 -7.62
C VAL A 60 14.44 -8.15 -7.38
N ARG A 61 14.79 -9.39 -7.73
CA ARG A 61 13.94 -10.56 -7.50
C ARG A 61 13.57 -10.73 -6.01
N ARG A 62 14.55 -10.57 -5.11
CA ARG A 62 14.32 -10.67 -3.66
C ARG A 62 13.38 -9.59 -3.13
N LEU A 63 13.52 -8.36 -3.63
CA LEU A 63 12.60 -7.28 -3.31
C LEU A 63 11.18 -7.59 -3.79
N MET A 64 11.02 -8.09 -5.03
CA MET A 64 9.71 -8.46 -5.57
C MET A 64 9.06 -9.63 -4.83
N GLU A 65 9.84 -10.64 -4.45
CA GLU A 65 9.38 -11.75 -3.61
C GLU A 65 8.91 -11.27 -2.24
N PHE A 66 9.63 -10.34 -1.63
CA PHE A 66 9.24 -9.74 -0.35
C PHE A 66 7.92 -8.94 -0.49
N LEU A 67 7.82 -8.10 -1.51
CA LEU A 67 6.59 -7.33 -1.77
C LEU A 67 5.37 -8.22 -2.02
N GLY A 68 5.54 -9.36 -2.69
CA GLY A 68 4.45 -10.28 -3.00
C GLY A 68 4.04 -11.19 -1.84
N ASN A 69 4.98 -11.53 -0.94
CA ASN A 69 4.75 -12.57 0.07
C ASN A 69 4.69 -12.06 1.51
N VAL A 70 5.22 -10.87 1.79
CA VAL A 70 5.40 -10.38 3.16
C VAL A 70 4.66 -9.08 3.43
N VAL A 71 4.55 -8.18 2.44
CA VAL A 71 3.86 -6.89 2.65
C VAL A 71 2.38 -7.13 2.95
N PRO A 72 1.82 -6.47 3.99
CA PRO A 72 0.42 -6.64 4.37
C PRO A 72 -0.53 -6.19 3.24
N PHE A 73 -1.67 -6.85 3.14
CA PHE A 73 -2.76 -6.43 2.26
C PHE A 73 -3.49 -5.20 2.83
N VAL A 74 -4.32 -4.58 2.01
CA VAL A 74 -5.07 -3.36 2.38
C VAL A 74 -5.99 -3.58 3.58
N ASP A 75 -6.62 -4.74 3.66
CA ASP A 75 -7.52 -5.16 4.74
C ASP A 75 -6.79 -5.49 6.06
N GLU A 76 -5.50 -5.80 5.98
CA GLU A 76 -4.64 -6.03 7.15
C GLU A 76 -4.04 -4.72 7.71
N MET A 77 -4.16 -3.61 6.98
CA MET A 77 -3.63 -2.31 7.39
C MET A 77 -4.54 -1.62 8.43
N PRO A 78 -3.98 -0.75 9.28
CA PRO A 78 -4.79 0.05 10.20
C PRO A 78 -5.88 0.82 9.45
N LYS A 79 -7.09 0.81 10.03
CA LYS A 79 -8.25 1.48 9.44
C LYS A 79 -8.00 2.97 9.26
N VAL A 80 -8.35 3.47 8.09
CA VAL A 80 -8.27 4.89 7.76
C VAL A 80 -9.55 5.57 8.22
N HIS A 81 -9.41 6.78 8.78
CA HIS A 81 -10.55 7.60 9.19
C HIS A 81 -10.63 8.84 8.30
N ASN A 82 -11.85 9.20 7.94
CA ASN A 82 -12.09 10.47 7.25
C ASN A 82 -11.99 11.67 8.22
N THR A 83 -12.13 12.88 7.71
CA THR A 83 -12.07 14.11 8.51
C THR A 83 -13.17 14.24 9.58
N ARG A 84 -14.21 13.39 9.52
CA ARG A 84 -15.29 13.31 10.50
C ARG A 84 -15.05 12.24 11.56
N GLY A 85 -13.93 11.48 11.45
CA GLY A 85 -13.61 10.37 12.36
C GLY A 85 -14.31 9.06 12.02
N GLU A 86 -15.03 8.98 10.88
CA GLU A 86 -15.67 7.76 10.42
C GLU A 86 -14.64 6.84 9.75
N VAL A 87 -14.75 5.54 9.97
CA VAL A 87 -13.89 4.54 9.34
C VAL A 87 -14.21 4.44 7.86
N VAL A 88 -13.18 4.49 7.02
CA VAL A 88 -13.28 4.24 5.58
C VAL A 88 -12.85 2.80 5.31
N GLU A 89 -13.83 1.94 5.04
CA GLU A 89 -13.55 0.54 4.67
C GLU A 89 -13.27 0.44 3.17
N PRO A 90 -12.29 -0.39 2.75
CA PRO A 90 -11.95 -0.58 1.34
C PRO A 90 -12.98 -1.50 0.63
N ASP A 91 -14.21 -1.03 0.52
CA ASP A 91 -15.33 -1.74 -0.11
C ASP A 91 -15.63 -1.13 -1.49
N ALA A 92 -15.63 -1.96 -2.53
CA ALA A 92 -15.90 -1.52 -3.92
C ALA A 92 -17.34 -1.04 -4.13
N GLU A 93 -18.29 -1.54 -3.34
CA GLU A 93 -19.71 -1.17 -3.38
C GLU A 93 -20.06 -0.02 -2.41
N GLY A 94 -19.08 0.40 -1.61
CA GLY A 94 -19.23 1.47 -0.63
C GLY A 94 -19.31 2.88 -1.27
N PRO A 95 -19.45 3.92 -0.45
CA PRO A 95 -19.43 5.29 -0.94
C PRO A 95 -18.05 5.65 -1.51
N THR A 96 -18.02 6.26 -2.70
CA THR A 96 -16.78 6.60 -3.38
C THR A 96 -15.97 7.64 -2.59
N SER A 97 -14.75 7.27 -2.24
CA SER A 97 -13.79 8.11 -1.52
C SER A 97 -12.41 8.01 -2.14
N LEU A 98 -11.82 9.15 -2.49
CA LEU A 98 -10.51 9.24 -3.14
C LEU A 98 -9.54 10.03 -2.27
N TYR A 99 -8.28 9.61 -2.26
CA TYR A 99 -7.18 10.33 -1.65
C TYR A 99 -6.17 10.74 -2.72
N PHE A 100 -6.10 12.05 -3.00
CA PHE A 100 -5.12 12.64 -3.91
C PHE A 100 -3.80 12.88 -3.19
N PHE A 101 -2.72 12.27 -3.67
CA PHE A 101 -1.43 12.34 -2.99
C PHE A 101 -0.30 13.00 -3.81
N LYS A 102 -0.52 13.22 -5.11
CA LYS A 102 0.49 13.84 -5.97
C LYS A 102 -0.16 14.54 -7.16
N THR A 103 0.35 15.73 -7.48
CA THR A 103 0.10 16.43 -8.76
C THR A 103 1.40 16.54 -9.53
N ALA A 104 1.37 16.23 -10.82
CA ALA A 104 2.51 16.35 -11.72
C ALA A 104 2.07 16.95 -13.05
N VAL A 105 3.03 17.48 -13.81
CA VAL A 105 2.82 17.88 -15.20
C VAL A 105 3.54 16.87 -16.07
N GLU A 106 2.76 16.11 -16.84
CA GLU A 106 3.30 15.10 -17.74
C GLU A 106 3.38 15.65 -19.17
N PRO A 107 4.50 15.41 -19.89
CA PRO A 107 4.62 15.80 -21.29
C PRO A 107 3.46 15.19 -22.10
N HIS A 108 2.83 15.99 -22.95
CA HIS A 108 1.74 15.62 -23.86
C HIS A 108 0.36 15.37 -23.22
N ILE A 109 0.26 15.26 -21.88
CA ILE A 109 -1.02 15.03 -21.17
C ILE A 109 -1.44 16.31 -20.41
N GLY A 110 -0.46 17.09 -19.93
CA GLY A 110 -0.69 18.27 -19.10
C GLY A 110 -0.71 17.95 -17.61
N GLY A 111 -1.54 18.64 -16.86
CA GLY A 111 -1.66 18.43 -15.42
C GLY A 111 -2.34 17.08 -15.10
N VAL A 112 -1.65 16.25 -14.33
CA VAL A 112 -2.13 14.92 -13.89
C VAL A 112 -2.17 14.88 -12.38
N GLN A 113 -3.24 14.32 -11.84
CA GLN A 113 -3.40 14.12 -10.41
C GLN A 113 -3.42 12.63 -10.09
N TYR A 114 -2.54 12.22 -9.19
CA TYR A 114 -2.45 10.84 -8.74
C TYR A 114 -3.28 10.65 -7.49
N PHE A 115 -4.11 9.62 -7.48
CA PHE A 115 -5.00 9.32 -6.37
C PHE A 115 -5.04 7.83 -6.03
N LYS A 116 -5.51 7.51 -4.83
CA LYS A 116 -5.90 6.17 -4.40
C LYS A 116 -7.40 6.14 -4.21
N VAL A 117 -8.05 5.06 -4.64
CA VAL A 117 -9.44 4.79 -4.26
C VAL A 117 -9.42 4.16 -2.88
N MET A 118 -10.01 4.83 -1.92
CA MET A 118 -10.08 4.38 -0.53
C MET A 118 -11.33 3.54 -0.29
N SER A 119 -12.43 3.85 -0.97
CA SER A 119 -13.72 3.13 -0.92
C SER A 119 -14.51 3.44 -2.18
N GLY A 120 -15.48 2.60 -2.52
CA GLY A 120 -16.35 2.75 -3.68
C GLY A 120 -15.64 2.50 -5.00
N THR A 121 -16.34 2.72 -6.07
CA THR A 121 -15.83 2.67 -7.45
C THR A 121 -15.94 4.06 -8.07
N VAL A 122 -14.89 4.53 -8.72
CA VAL A 122 -14.90 5.78 -9.49
C VAL A 122 -14.94 5.49 -10.97
N HIS A 123 -15.76 6.23 -11.71
CA HIS A 123 -15.88 6.15 -13.15
C HIS A 123 -15.43 7.44 -13.82
N GLU A 124 -15.00 7.31 -15.06
CA GLU A 124 -14.79 8.48 -15.91
C GLU A 124 -16.07 9.29 -16.04
N GLY A 125 -15.99 10.59 -15.76
CA GLY A 125 -17.13 11.51 -15.81
C GLY A 125 -17.90 11.66 -14.50
N ASP A 126 -17.56 10.94 -13.43
CA ASP A 126 -18.20 11.10 -12.12
C ASP A 126 -17.99 12.51 -11.55
N ASP A 127 -19.01 13.03 -10.90
CA ASP A 127 -18.96 14.27 -10.14
C ASP A 127 -18.72 13.95 -8.65
N LEU A 128 -17.57 14.33 -8.14
CA LEU A 128 -17.18 14.13 -6.74
C LEU A 128 -17.15 15.47 -5.99
N THR A 129 -17.30 15.43 -4.69
CA THR A 129 -17.22 16.62 -3.84
C THR A 129 -15.85 16.70 -3.19
N ASN A 130 -15.14 17.80 -3.42
CA ASN A 130 -13.90 18.11 -2.72
C ASN A 130 -14.22 18.37 -1.24
N ALA A 131 -13.67 17.53 -0.36
CA ALA A 131 -13.97 17.58 1.07
C ALA A 131 -13.49 18.87 1.75
N ASP A 132 -12.39 19.46 1.27
CA ASP A 132 -11.79 20.67 1.86
C ASP A 132 -12.53 21.94 1.42
N ARG A 133 -13.00 21.98 0.17
CA ARG A 133 -13.59 23.18 -0.44
C ARG A 133 -15.10 23.12 -0.58
N GLY A 134 -15.71 21.94 -0.47
CA GLY A 134 -17.13 21.72 -0.74
C GLY A 134 -17.53 21.88 -2.20
N SER A 135 -16.57 22.07 -3.11
CA SER A 135 -16.84 22.22 -4.54
C SER A 135 -17.06 20.87 -5.21
N LYS A 136 -17.91 20.85 -6.24
CA LYS A 136 -18.03 19.68 -7.13
C LYS A 136 -16.90 19.71 -8.16
N GLU A 137 -16.24 18.58 -8.32
CA GLU A 137 -15.16 18.39 -9.26
C GLU A 137 -15.45 17.15 -10.12
N ARG A 138 -15.31 17.31 -11.44
CA ARG A 138 -15.59 16.22 -12.38
C ARG A 138 -14.33 15.44 -12.67
N MET A 139 -14.41 14.12 -12.55
CA MET A 139 -13.36 13.18 -12.94
C MET A 139 -13.35 13.04 -14.47
N ALA A 140 -12.46 13.80 -15.13
CA ALA A 140 -12.47 13.91 -16.61
C ALA A 140 -12.06 12.58 -17.25
N GLN A 141 -10.78 12.24 -17.19
CA GLN A 141 -10.25 11.01 -17.75
C GLN A 141 -9.43 10.25 -16.69
N LEU A 142 -9.62 8.96 -16.65
CA LEU A 142 -8.88 8.08 -15.76
C LEU A 142 -7.78 7.35 -16.53
N PHE A 143 -6.58 7.25 -15.95
CA PHE A 143 -5.43 6.60 -16.57
C PHE A 143 -4.73 5.67 -15.59
N VAL A 144 -4.08 4.65 -16.12
CA VAL A 144 -3.05 3.89 -15.44
C VAL A 144 -1.71 4.20 -16.08
N CYS A 145 -0.74 4.57 -15.25
CA CYS A 145 0.63 4.82 -15.69
C CYS A 145 1.53 3.63 -15.33
N ALA A 146 2.17 3.01 -16.31
CA ALA A 146 3.17 1.97 -16.12
C ALA A 146 4.52 2.48 -16.67
N GLY A 147 5.28 3.19 -15.84
CA GLY A 147 6.44 3.94 -16.29
C GLY A 147 6.04 5.05 -17.28
N ALA A 148 6.58 5.04 -18.49
CA ALA A 148 6.23 6.00 -19.54
C ALA A 148 4.93 5.64 -20.30
N ASN A 149 4.39 4.45 -20.10
CA ASN A 149 3.16 4.02 -20.77
C ASN A 149 1.94 4.46 -19.96
N VAL A 150 1.04 5.18 -20.61
CA VAL A 150 -0.23 5.65 -20.05
C VAL A 150 -1.37 4.99 -20.81
N SER A 151 -2.25 4.32 -20.10
CA SER A 151 -3.41 3.64 -20.67
C SER A 151 -4.69 4.18 -20.07
N PRO A 152 -5.73 4.48 -20.88
CA PRO A 152 -7.01 4.95 -20.37
C PRO A 152 -7.73 3.85 -19.60
N LEU A 153 -8.43 4.25 -18.53
CA LEU A 153 -9.30 3.42 -17.72
C LEU A 153 -10.72 3.98 -17.72
N LYS A 154 -11.72 3.12 -17.68
CA LYS A 154 -13.12 3.53 -17.55
C LYS A 154 -13.58 3.62 -16.11
N ASN A 155 -13.02 2.79 -15.23
CA ASN A 155 -13.34 2.74 -13.81
C ASN A 155 -12.13 2.29 -12.99
N CYS A 156 -12.12 2.63 -11.71
CA CYS A 156 -11.12 2.22 -10.75
C CYS A 156 -11.80 1.86 -9.43
N VAL A 157 -11.43 0.73 -8.85
CA VAL A 157 -11.93 0.21 -7.57
C VAL A 157 -10.88 0.34 -6.48
N PRO A 158 -11.25 0.19 -5.18
CA PRO A 158 -10.28 0.13 -4.11
C PRO A 158 -9.40 -1.11 -4.32
N VAL A 159 -8.27 -0.90 -4.85
CA VAL A 159 -7.16 -1.84 -4.87
C VAL A 159 -6.00 -1.03 -4.35
N ILE A 160 -4.93 -1.66 -3.89
CA ILE A 160 -3.62 -1.01 -3.90
C ILE A 160 -3.29 -0.71 -5.38
N SER A 161 -4.04 0.15 -5.95
CA SER A 161 -3.68 0.86 -7.14
C SER A 161 -3.01 2.11 -6.64
N VAL A 162 -1.75 2.00 -6.47
CA VAL A 162 -0.98 3.06 -7.07
C VAL A 162 -1.62 3.20 -8.44
N VAL A 163 -2.43 4.21 -8.65
CA VAL A 163 -2.76 4.65 -9.98
C VAL A 163 -1.42 5.02 -10.55
N ARG A 164 -0.93 4.04 -11.20
CA ARG A 164 0.22 4.17 -12.04
C ARG A 164 -0.14 5.15 -13.10
#